data_354a11c5ead60a2ff66e4f24ebefe596
#
_entry.id   354a11c5ead60a2ff66e4f24ebefe596
#
_cell.length_a   1.000
_cell.length_b   1.000
_cell.length_c   1.000
_cell.angle_alpha   90.00
_cell.angle_beta   90.00
_cell.angle_gamma   90.00
#
_symmetry.space_group_name_H-M   'P 1'
#
loop_
_entity.id
_entity.type
_entity.pdbx_description
1 polymer ?
#
loop_
_entity_poly.entity_id
_entity_poly.type
_entity_poly.pdbx_seq_one_letter_code
_entity_poly.pdbx_strand_id
1 'polypeptide(L)'
;INADRVQELREIPLIRRSMSNIILRSGTALQPEDLDRVACLQAAVVLIPGRNQVGNELLTGDVETIKALLTLQAQAHLRGTPPPYVVAEIADMRKLNILQRAYSGPLEVVASDAMVSRLFAQSLIHPGMPELFGEVMTVHDGNEFYIRSTDNCVGQTLGEIGRHAPQAILCGLMRPHGDSWRTWLNAPTDELIRQGDKIVMLARDYAHAEPQASTEQPLRPLQRSVRQAKPVVGGLRRLLILGWNRRVPALIHELAGYADYRFEVHVVAVVESSQRTTEINAYSELTARVSCQHTQADYMVEGALRELLGQRFDS
;
A
#
# COMPACT_ATOMS: atom_id res chain seq x y z
N ILE A 1 11.93 6.71 25.47
CA ILE A 1 11.22 7.95 25.08
C ILE A 1 11.68 9.03 26.05
N ASN A 2 12.18 10.16 25.55
CA ASN A 2 12.53 11.30 26.41
C ASN A 2 11.26 12.06 26.85
N ALA A 3 11.40 12.95 27.85
CA ALA A 3 10.29 13.72 28.38
C ALA A 3 9.60 14.59 27.31
N ASP A 4 10.36 15.16 26.38
CA ASP A 4 9.87 16.01 25.32
C ASP A 4 8.92 15.25 24.40
N ARG A 5 9.27 14.02 24.02
CA ARG A 5 8.43 13.16 23.19
C ARG A 5 7.11 12.76 23.87
N VAL A 6 7.15 12.56 25.18
CA VAL A 6 5.94 12.31 25.98
C VAL A 6 5.04 13.55 25.99
N GLN A 7 5.64 14.73 26.10
CA GLN A 7 4.92 15.99 26.07
C GLN A 7 4.26 16.23 24.70
N GLU A 8 5.00 16.05 23.61
CA GLU A 8 4.45 16.12 22.22
C GLU A 8 3.23 15.19 22.04
N LEU A 9 3.31 13.96 22.53
CA LEU A 9 2.20 13.02 22.46
C LEU A 9 0.97 13.48 23.24
N ARG A 10 1.16 14.14 24.38
CA ARG A 10 0.07 14.70 25.19
C ARG A 10 -0.64 15.89 24.54
N GLU A 11 0.01 16.57 23.63
CA GLU A 11 -0.58 17.68 22.86
C GLU A 11 -1.60 17.19 21.82
N ILE A 12 -1.53 15.93 21.40
CA ILE A 12 -2.49 15.33 20.48
C ILE A 12 -3.79 14.99 21.24
N PRO A 13 -4.95 15.60 20.91
CA PRO A 13 -6.17 15.45 21.71
C PRO A 13 -6.67 14.02 21.87
N LEU A 14 -6.56 13.20 20.81
CA LEU A 14 -6.95 11.79 20.82
C LEU A 14 -6.05 10.97 21.77
N ILE A 15 -4.75 11.17 21.70
CA ILE A 15 -3.78 10.48 22.57
C ILE A 15 -3.99 10.91 24.00
N ARG A 16 -4.18 12.21 24.26
CA ARG A 16 -4.44 12.74 25.61
C ARG A 16 -5.67 12.10 26.27
N ARG A 17 -6.74 11.88 25.52
CA ARG A 17 -7.95 11.21 26.03
C ARG A 17 -7.73 9.73 26.37
N SER A 18 -6.79 9.09 25.70
CA SER A 18 -6.51 7.66 25.81
C SER A 18 -5.23 7.35 26.60
N MET A 19 -4.60 8.36 27.22
CA MET A 19 -3.30 8.20 27.91
C MET A 19 -3.32 7.14 29.02
N SER A 20 -4.46 6.90 29.67
CA SER A 20 -4.60 5.81 30.66
C SER A 20 -4.39 4.41 30.07
N ASN A 21 -4.63 4.26 28.78
CA ASN A 21 -4.52 2.99 28.05
C ASN A 21 -3.20 2.87 27.28
N ILE A 22 -2.33 3.88 27.37
CA ILE A 22 -1.05 3.92 26.64
C ILE A 22 0.09 3.73 27.62
N ILE A 23 0.86 2.67 27.43
CA ILE A 23 2.06 2.36 28.20
C ILE A 23 3.28 2.74 27.37
N LEU A 24 4.04 3.73 27.83
CA LEU A 24 5.26 4.17 27.17
C LEU A 24 6.49 3.53 27.85
N ARG A 25 7.38 2.96 27.05
CA ARG A 25 8.66 2.41 27.49
C ARG A 25 9.80 2.94 26.63
N SER A 26 10.93 3.23 27.23
CA SER A 26 12.17 3.54 26.51
C SER A 26 12.85 2.24 26.12
N GLY A 27 13.40 2.19 24.91
CA GLY A 27 14.10 1.02 24.41
C GLY A 27 14.14 1.00 22.90
N THR A 28 14.68 -0.07 22.35
CA THR A 28 14.75 -0.35 20.92
C THR A 28 14.28 -1.76 20.62
N ALA A 29 13.61 -1.94 19.50
CA ALA A 29 13.21 -3.27 19.03
C ALA A 29 14.40 -4.17 18.61
N LEU A 30 15.61 -3.64 18.66
CA LEU A 30 16.84 -4.37 18.34
C LEU A 30 17.43 -5.11 19.56
N GLN A 31 16.94 -4.82 20.78
CA GLN A 31 17.40 -5.43 22.02
C GLN A 31 16.33 -6.38 22.58
N PRO A 32 16.68 -7.65 22.80
CA PRO A 32 15.76 -8.64 23.35
C PRO A 32 15.12 -8.22 24.66
N GLU A 33 15.90 -7.62 25.56
CA GLU A 33 15.46 -7.20 26.89
C GLU A 33 14.40 -6.09 26.82
N ASP A 34 14.50 -5.20 25.81
CA ASP A 34 13.51 -4.15 25.61
C ASP A 34 12.20 -4.70 25.07
N LEU A 35 12.25 -5.71 24.21
CA LEU A 35 11.08 -6.44 23.73
C LEU A 35 10.37 -7.20 24.86
N ASP A 36 11.14 -7.79 25.78
CA ASP A 36 10.58 -8.45 26.97
C ASP A 36 9.86 -7.47 27.91
N ARG A 37 10.41 -6.26 28.08
CA ARG A 37 9.80 -5.21 28.92
C ARG A 37 8.43 -4.74 28.44
N VAL A 38 8.10 -4.96 27.18
CA VAL A 38 6.79 -4.65 26.60
C VAL A 38 5.95 -5.89 26.34
N ALA A 39 6.42 -7.06 26.78
CA ALA A 39 5.73 -8.35 26.61
C ALA A 39 5.30 -8.61 25.14
N CYS A 40 6.19 -8.32 24.19
CA CYS A 40 5.87 -8.30 22.77
C CYS A 40 5.34 -9.65 22.25
N LEU A 41 5.78 -10.78 22.81
CA LEU A 41 5.31 -12.12 22.43
C LEU A 41 3.86 -12.43 22.87
N GLN A 42 3.29 -11.60 23.74
CA GLN A 42 1.91 -11.71 24.22
C GLN A 42 0.98 -10.70 23.52
N ALA A 43 1.54 -9.88 22.64
CA ALA A 43 0.77 -8.90 21.91
C ALA A 43 -0.14 -9.58 20.87
N ALA A 44 -1.37 -9.11 20.74
CA ALA A 44 -2.26 -9.53 19.66
C ALA A 44 -1.72 -9.09 18.28
N VAL A 45 -1.12 -7.90 18.23
CA VAL A 45 -0.46 -7.34 17.04
C VAL A 45 0.78 -6.55 17.46
N VAL A 46 1.87 -6.72 16.75
CA VAL A 46 3.08 -5.89 16.86
C VAL A 46 3.16 -5.00 15.64
N LEU A 47 3.15 -3.68 15.83
CA LEU A 47 3.33 -2.72 14.75
C LEU A 47 4.78 -2.21 14.75
N ILE A 48 5.45 -2.34 13.61
CA ILE A 48 6.81 -1.81 13.39
C ILE A 48 6.72 -0.73 12.31
N PRO A 49 6.53 0.55 12.70
CA PRO A 49 6.49 1.64 11.73
C PRO A 49 7.87 1.87 11.15
N GLY A 50 7.92 2.27 9.89
CA GLY A 50 9.15 2.70 9.24
C GLY A 50 9.72 3.94 9.94
N ARG A 51 11.03 4.03 9.98
CA ARG A 51 11.68 5.20 10.56
C ARG A 51 11.72 6.32 9.54
N ASN A 52 11.22 7.51 9.90
CA ASN A 52 11.39 8.71 9.12
C ASN A 52 12.88 9.06 9.07
N GLN A 53 13.43 9.14 7.86
CA GLN A 53 14.84 9.43 7.68
C GLN A 53 15.05 10.92 7.56
N VAL A 54 15.97 11.43 8.37
CA VAL A 54 16.55 12.77 8.22
C VAL A 54 17.94 12.54 7.62
N GLY A 55 18.12 12.88 6.34
CA GLY A 55 19.40 12.75 5.65
C GLY A 55 19.54 11.54 4.70
N ASN A 56 20.73 11.33 4.19
CA ASN A 56 21.05 10.35 3.14
C ASN A 56 21.14 8.87 3.62
N GLU A 57 20.71 8.56 4.83
CA GLU A 57 20.80 7.22 5.43
C GLU A 57 19.64 6.28 5.01
N LEU A 58 19.39 6.20 3.72
CA LEU A 58 18.29 5.40 3.11
C LEU A 58 18.29 3.92 3.46
N LEU A 59 19.42 3.38 3.88
CA LEU A 59 19.56 1.95 4.19
C LEU A 59 19.19 1.60 5.63
N THR A 60 19.16 2.58 6.54
CA THR A 60 19.07 2.33 7.97
C THR A 60 17.65 1.95 8.42
N GLY A 61 16.62 2.59 7.90
CA GLY A 61 15.23 2.36 8.32
C GLY A 61 14.74 0.93 8.05
N ASP A 62 14.86 0.47 6.80
CA ASP A 62 14.45 -0.90 6.44
C ASP A 62 15.32 -1.96 7.14
N VAL A 63 16.61 -1.67 7.33
CA VAL A 63 17.53 -2.56 8.05
C VAL A 63 17.12 -2.68 9.52
N GLU A 64 16.69 -1.59 10.14
CA GLU A 64 16.17 -1.63 11.51
C GLU A 64 14.89 -2.47 11.59
N THR A 65 13.95 -2.31 10.65
CA THR A 65 12.74 -3.14 10.58
C THR A 65 13.09 -4.64 10.45
N ILE A 66 14.01 -4.99 9.54
CA ILE A 66 14.47 -6.37 9.36
C ILE A 66 15.12 -6.92 10.64
N LYS A 67 16.00 -6.14 11.28
CA LYS A 67 16.64 -6.54 12.55
C LYS A 67 15.62 -6.71 13.67
N ALA A 68 14.62 -5.83 13.79
CA ALA A 68 13.55 -5.96 14.76
C ALA A 68 12.76 -7.26 14.58
N LEU A 69 12.43 -7.62 13.31
CA LEU A 69 11.79 -8.90 13.00
C LEU A 69 12.64 -10.10 13.37
N LEU A 70 13.95 -10.05 13.08
CA LEU A 70 14.89 -11.12 13.46
C LEU A 70 15.00 -11.25 14.98
N THR A 71 15.04 -10.13 15.72
CA THR A 71 15.10 -10.16 17.19
C THR A 71 13.80 -10.76 17.76
N LEU A 72 12.65 -10.36 17.24
CA LEU A 72 11.35 -10.90 17.65
C LEU A 72 11.23 -12.40 17.34
N GLN A 73 11.68 -12.84 16.16
CA GLN A 73 11.74 -14.23 15.76
C GLN A 73 12.64 -15.06 16.70
N ALA A 74 13.83 -14.54 17.01
CA ALA A 74 14.77 -15.20 17.93
C ALA A 74 14.18 -15.34 19.33
N GLN A 75 13.51 -14.30 19.85
CA GLN A 75 12.84 -14.35 21.15
C GLN A 75 11.72 -15.40 21.19
N ALA A 76 10.87 -15.45 20.14
CA ALA A 76 9.82 -16.44 20.04
C ALA A 76 10.40 -17.88 20.05
N HIS A 77 11.48 -18.09 19.30
CA HIS A 77 12.16 -19.39 19.24
C HIS A 77 12.77 -19.78 20.59
N LEU A 78 13.49 -18.86 21.25
CA LEU A 78 14.11 -19.11 22.56
C LEU A 78 13.08 -19.45 23.65
N ARG A 79 11.89 -18.87 23.56
CA ARG A 79 10.81 -19.12 24.53
C ARG A 79 9.87 -20.26 24.15
N GLY A 80 10.07 -20.88 22.99
CA GLY A 80 9.21 -21.95 22.48
C GLY A 80 7.76 -21.50 22.25
N THR A 81 7.54 -20.20 21.95
CA THR A 81 6.20 -19.64 21.70
C THR A 81 6.03 -19.31 20.22
N PRO A 82 4.82 -19.40 19.67
CA PRO A 82 4.57 -18.97 18.31
C PRO A 82 4.87 -17.46 18.20
N PRO A 83 5.49 -17.02 17.07
CA PRO A 83 5.72 -15.60 16.85
C PRO A 83 4.39 -14.87 16.67
N PRO A 84 4.25 -13.64 17.23
CA PRO A 84 3.01 -12.86 17.15
C PRO A 84 2.70 -12.38 15.73
N TYR A 85 1.47 -11.91 15.49
CA TYR A 85 1.13 -11.21 14.25
C TYR A 85 1.84 -9.86 14.19
N VAL A 86 2.52 -9.59 13.07
CA VAL A 86 3.27 -8.35 12.86
C VAL A 86 2.76 -7.60 11.65
N VAL A 87 2.60 -6.28 11.80
CA VAL A 87 2.44 -5.34 10.68
C VAL A 87 3.70 -4.47 10.64
N ALA A 88 4.46 -4.54 9.55
CA ALA A 88 5.73 -3.84 9.41
C ALA A 88 5.73 -2.92 8.19
N GLU A 89 6.29 -1.73 8.35
CA GLU A 89 6.56 -0.82 7.24
C GLU A 89 7.98 -0.98 6.72
N ILE A 90 8.11 -0.99 5.39
CA ILE A 90 9.37 -0.81 4.68
C ILE A 90 9.22 0.26 3.61
N ALA A 91 10.30 0.96 3.32
CA ALA A 91 10.33 1.90 2.22
C ALA A 91 10.51 1.18 0.87
N ASP A 92 11.47 0.29 0.79
CA ASP A 92 11.90 -0.37 -0.46
C ASP A 92 11.27 -1.75 -0.62
N MET A 93 10.28 -1.87 -1.52
CA MET A 93 9.59 -3.12 -1.82
C MET A 93 10.53 -4.24 -2.31
N ARG A 94 11.71 -3.92 -2.85
CA ARG A 94 12.69 -4.94 -3.29
C ARG A 94 13.23 -5.78 -2.13
N LYS A 95 13.09 -5.29 -0.90
CA LYS A 95 13.50 -5.99 0.33
C LYS A 95 12.40 -6.89 0.91
N LEU A 96 11.21 -6.92 0.30
CA LEU A 96 10.07 -7.72 0.79
C LEU A 96 10.44 -9.18 1.04
N ASN A 97 11.14 -9.81 0.10
CA ASN A 97 11.57 -11.20 0.23
C ASN A 97 12.51 -11.43 1.43
N ILE A 98 13.29 -10.40 1.81
CA ILE A 98 14.19 -10.49 2.96
C ILE A 98 13.36 -10.48 4.26
N LEU A 99 12.34 -9.61 4.36
CA LEU A 99 11.45 -9.57 5.51
C LEU A 99 10.70 -10.90 5.70
N GLN A 100 10.14 -11.43 4.62
CA GLN A 100 9.41 -12.71 4.64
C GLN A 100 10.28 -13.88 5.10
N ARG A 101 11.58 -13.85 4.79
CA ARG A 101 12.55 -14.85 5.28
C ARG A 101 13.01 -14.59 6.71
N ALA A 102 12.99 -13.34 7.15
CA ALA A 102 13.43 -12.96 8.48
C ALA A 102 12.42 -13.32 9.57
N TYR A 103 11.16 -13.52 9.21
CA TYR A 103 10.08 -13.77 10.15
C TYR A 103 9.15 -14.88 9.65
N SER A 104 8.97 -15.91 10.48
CA SER A 104 8.14 -17.08 10.14
C SER A 104 6.70 -16.98 10.64
N GLY A 105 6.38 -15.97 11.45
CA GLY A 105 5.04 -15.71 11.95
C GLY A 105 4.14 -15.01 10.94
N PRO A 106 2.88 -14.78 11.29
CA PRO A 106 1.98 -13.98 10.46
C PRO A 106 2.52 -12.55 10.29
N LEU A 107 2.73 -12.13 9.04
CA LEU A 107 3.38 -10.86 8.70
C LEU A 107 2.65 -10.16 7.56
N GLU A 108 2.23 -8.92 7.82
CA GLU A 108 1.78 -7.98 6.80
C GLU A 108 2.84 -6.89 6.59
N VAL A 109 3.16 -6.60 5.34
CA VAL A 109 4.19 -5.61 5.00
C VAL A 109 3.60 -4.46 4.20
N VAL A 110 3.76 -3.25 4.73
CA VAL A 110 3.38 -2.00 4.06
C VAL A 110 4.61 -1.43 3.38
N ALA A 111 4.68 -1.56 2.05
CA ALA A 111 5.75 -0.97 1.23
C ALA A 111 5.38 0.47 0.86
N SER A 112 5.74 1.44 1.73
CA SER A 112 5.24 2.81 1.67
C SER A 112 5.62 3.55 0.38
N ASP A 113 6.85 3.38 -0.14
CA ASP A 113 7.24 4.06 -1.37
C ASP A 113 6.51 3.53 -2.60
N ALA A 114 6.27 2.21 -2.67
CA ALA A 114 5.50 1.61 -3.75
C ALA A 114 4.04 2.08 -3.72
N MET A 115 3.42 2.13 -2.52
CA MET A 115 2.05 2.62 -2.38
C MET A 115 1.90 4.07 -2.83
N VAL A 116 2.80 4.96 -2.37
CA VAL A 116 2.80 6.37 -2.77
C VAL A 116 3.07 6.53 -4.27
N SER A 117 4.01 5.78 -4.82
CA SER A 117 4.33 5.84 -6.26
C SER A 117 3.15 5.38 -7.13
N ARG A 118 2.42 4.35 -6.71
CA ARG A 118 1.18 3.91 -7.37
C ARG A 118 0.10 4.97 -7.30
N LEU A 119 -0.05 5.63 -6.15
CA LEU A 119 -1.01 6.72 -6.01
C LEU A 119 -0.67 7.88 -6.95
N PHE A 120 0.61 8.27 -7.06
CA PHE A 120 1.05 9.27 -8.04
C PHE A 120 0.75 8.83 -9.47
N ALA A 121 1.12 7.60 -9.86
CA ALA A 121 0.86 7.08 -11.20
C ALA A 121 -0.64 7.10 -11.54
N GLN A 122 -1.49 6.66 -10.61
CA GLN A 122 -2.94 6.71 -10.77
C GLN A 122 -3.47 8.15 -10.89
N SER A 123 -2.95 9.07 -10.07
CA SER A 123 -3.37 10.48 -10.07
C SER A 123 -2.99 11.21 -11.35
N LEU A 124 -1.87 10.84 -11.98
CA LEU A 124 -1.46 11.39 -13.27
C LEU A 124 -2.43 11.01 -14.41
N ILE A 125 -3.07 9.86 -14.31
CA ILE A 125 -4.00 9.34 -15.31
C ILE A 125 -5.45 9.70 -14.97
N HIS A 126 -5.78 9.65 -13.69
CA HIS A 126 -7.13 9.84 -13.15
C HIS A 126 -7.10 10.91 -12.05
N PRO A 127 -7.29 12.20 -12.40
CA PRO A 127 -7.42 13.26 -11.41
C PRO A 127 -8.54 12.97 -10.40
N GLY A 128 -8.30 13.26 -9.11
CA GLY A 128 -9.23 12.96 -8.02
C GLY A 128 -8.94 11.64 -7.28
N MET A 129 -7.90 10.91 -7.69
CA MET A 129 -7.51 9.67 -7.00
C MET A 129 -7.09 9.87 -5.53
N PRO A 130 -6.38 10.93 -5.14
CA PRO A 130 -6.04 11.15 -3.74
C PRO A 130 -7.28 11.29 -2.85
N GLU A 131 -8.31 11.98 -3.30
CA GLU A 131 -9.58 12.15 -2.59
C GLU A 131 -10.33 10.82 -2.46
N LEU A 132 -10.36 10.02 -3.55
CA LEU A 132 -10.96 8.70 -3.53
C LEU A 132 -10.25 7.77 -2.53
N PHE A 133 -8.92 7.76 -2.54
CA PHE A 133 -8.15 6.98 -1.56
C PHE A 133 -8.34 7.51 -0.14
N GLY A 134 -8.44 8.83 0.04
CA GLY A 134 -8.79 9.45 1.30
C GLY A 134 -10.11 8.92 1.85
N GLU A 135 -11.15 8.86 1.02
CA GLU A 135 -12.48 8.31 1.37
C GLU A 135 -12.39 6.86 1.88
N VAL A 136 -11.76 5.98 1.12
CA VAL A 136 -11.75 4.52 1.46
C VAL A 136 -10.74 4.14 2.56
N MET A 137 -9.87 5.07 2.97
CA MET A 137 -8.89 4.86 4.04
C MET A 137 -9.23 5.62 5.33
N THR A 138 -10.27 6.47 5.32
CA THR A 138 -10.67 7.26 6.49
C THR A 138 -11.73 6.53 7.28
N VAL A 139 -11.42 6.24 8.55
CA VAL A 139 -12.37 5.67 9.51
C VAL A 139 -13.32 6.77 9.98
N HIS A 140 -14.62 6.52 10.02
CA HIS A 140 -15.73 7.28 10.62
C HIS A 140 -16.59 8.12 9.67
N ASP A 141 -16.08 8.71 8.60
CA ASP A 141 -16.86 9.64 7.77
C ASP A 141 -17.10 9.14 6.33
N GLY A 142 -16.55 7.97 5.96
CA GLY A 142 -16.59 7.42 4.61
C GLY A 142 -16.99 5.98 4.53
N ASN A 143 -16.70 5.39 3.38
CA ASN A 143 -16.80 3.95 3.17
C ASN A 143 -15.43 3.33 3.22
N GLU A 144 -15.33 2.15 3.83
CA GLU A 144 -14.08 1.40 4.00
C GLU A 144 -14.16 0.05 3.31
N PHE A 145 -12.99 -0.52 3.00
CA PHE A 145 -12.91 -1.91 2.58
C PHE A 145 -12.96 -2.85 3.78
N TYR A 146 -13.90 -3.78 3.73
CA TYR A 146 -14.03 -4.86 4.70
C TYR A 146 -13.74 -6.21 4.04
N ILE A 147 -12.95 -7.03 4.73
CA ILE A 147 -12.67 -8.40 4.34
C ILE A 147 -13.50 -9.30 5.24
N ARG A 148 -14.45 -10.05 4.65
CA ARG A 148 -15.42 -10.86 5.38
C ARG A 148 -15.25 -12.34 5.08
N SER A 149 -15.46 -13.20 6.09
CA SER A 149 -15.59 -14.64 5.88
C SER A 149 -16.82 -14.96 5.03
N THR A 150 -16.75 -16.05 4.31
CA THR A 150 -17.80 -16.54 3.41
C THR A 150 -18.35 -17.90 3.82
N ASP A 151 -18.14 -18.34 5.06
CA ASP A 151 -18.50 -19.69 5.51
C ASP A 151 -19.98 -20.02 5.26
N ASN A 152 -20.86 -19.01 5.37
CA ASN A 152 -22.30 -19.12 5.12
C ASN A 152 -22.69 -19.02 3.64
N CYS A 153 -21.74 -18.75 2.75
CA CYS A 153 -21.97 -18.46 1.33
C CYS A 153 -21.25 -19.44 0.39
N VAL A 154 -20.67 -20.51 0.93
CA VAL A 154 -19.95 -21.52 0.14
C VAL A 154 -20.91 -22.17 -0.87
N GLY A 155 -20.49 -22.24 -2.14
CA GLY A 155 -21.27 -22.76 -3.25
C GLY A 155 -22.19 -21.74 -3.93
N GLN A 156 -22.33 -20.52 -3.39
CA GLN A 156 -23.02 -19.43 -4.05
C GLN A 156 -22.06 -18.69 -5.01
N THR A 157 -22.63 -17.99 -5.97
CA THR A 157 -21.87 -17.13 -6.87
C THR A 157 -21.66 -15.74 -6.26
N LEU A 158 -20.60 -15.05 -6.68
CA LEU A 158 -20.38 -13.65 -6.29
C LEU A 158 -21.57 -12.76 -6.65
N GLY A 159 -22.21 -13.01 -7.79
CA GLY A 159 -23.39 -12.27 -8.22
C GLY A 159 -24.61 -12.47 -7.31
N GLU A 160 -24.78 -13.63 -6.73
CA GLU A 160 -25.84 -13.90 -5.75
C GLU A 160 -25.58 -13.12 -4.45
N ILE A 161 -24.36 -13.18 -3.91
CA ILE A 161 -23.98 -12.45 -2.70
C ILE A 161 -24.12 -10.94 -2.90
N GLY A 162 -23.61 -10.39 -4.03
CA GLY A 162 -23.66 -8.95 -4.31
C GLY A 162 -25.09 -8.41 -4.42
N ARG A 163 -26.05 -9.25 -4.87
CA ARG A 163 -27.47 -8.86 -4.94
C ARG A 163 -28.14 -8.77 -3.56
N HIS A 164 -27.62 -9.50 -2.58
CA HIS A 164 -28.14 -9.51 -1.21
C HIS A 164 -27.38 -8.58 -0.26
N ALA A 165 -26.54 -7.68 -0.79
CA ALA A 165 -25.80 -6.68 -0.03
C ALA A 165 -26.28 -5.26 -0.39
N PRO A 166 -27.50 -4.82 0.00
CA PRO A 166 -28.09 -3.56 -0.45
C PRO A 166 -27.38 -2.32 0.09
N GLN A 167 -26.59 -2.47 1.15
CA GLN A 167 -25.89 -1.38 1.83
C GLN A 167 -24.37 -1.45 1.64
N ALA A 168 -23.90 -2.36 0.80
CA ALA A 168 -22.48 -2.54 0.50
C ALA A 168 -22.27 -2.83 -0.99
N ILE A 169 -21.07 -2.56 -1.46
CA ILE A 169 -20.65 -2.91 -2.81
C ILE A 169 -19.70 -4.10 -2.72
N LEU A 170 -20.07 -5.22 -3.33
CA LEU A 170 -19.16 -6.35 -3.47
C LEU A 170 -18.07 -6.01 -4.49
N CYS A 171 -16.84 -5.87 -4.03
CA CYS A 171 -15.70 -5.49 -4.85
C CYS A 171 -14.95 -6.69 -5.44
N GLY A 172 -15.03 -7.86 -4.80
CA GLY A 172 -14.35 -9.06 -5.26
C GLY A 172 -14.13 -10.10 -4.16
N LEU A 173 -13.16 -10.96 -4.38
CA LEU A 173 -12.81 -12.03 -3.43
C LEU A 173 -11.31 -12.10 -3.17
N MET A 174 -10.96 -12.70 -2.04
CA MET A 174 -9.61 -13.15 -1.71
C MET A 174 -9.65 -14.67 -1.50
N ARG A 175 -8.77 -15.37 -2.20
CA ARG A 175 -8.68 -16.84 -2.14
C ARG A 175 -7.33 -17.26 -1.58
N PRO A 176 -7.27 -18.24 -0.68
CA PRO A 176 -6.00 -18.80 -0.20
C PRO A 176 -5.15 -19.31 -1.35
N HIS A 177 -3.86 -18.99 -1.34
CA HIS A 177 -2.90 -19.43 -2.34
C HIS A 177 -1.55 -19.73 -1.67
N GLY A 178 -1.33 -20.99 -1.27
CA GLY A 178 -0.23 -21.36 -0.39
C GLY A 178 -0.31 -20.60 0.93
N ASP A 179 0.78 -19.98 1.34
CA ASP A 179 0.86 -19.18 2.57
C ASP A 179 0.42 -17.71 2.37
N SER A 180 -0.17 -17.38 1.22
CA SER A 180 -0.57 -16.03 0.86
C SER A 180 -2.02 -15.97 0.40
N TRP A 181 -2.48 -14.76 0.03
CA TRP A 181 -3.81 -14.51 -0.50
C TRP A 181 -3.72 -14.02 -1.94
N ARG A 182 -4.50 -14.62 -2.82
CA ARG A 182 -4.76 -14.06 -4.14
C ARG A 182 -5.99 -13.19 -4.09
N THR A 183 -5.82 -11.87 -4.24
CA THR A 183 -6.93 -10.93 -4.34
C THR A 183 -7.38 -10.78 -5.78
N TRP A 184 -8.69 -10.86 -5.99
CA TRP A 184 -9.31 -10.73 -7.30
C TRP A 184 -10.48 -9.74 -7.21
N LEU A 185 -10.17 -8.45 -7.43
CA LEU A 185 -11.19 -7.42 -7.53
C LEU A 185 -11.91 -7.51 -8.87
N ASN A 186 -13.20 -7.18 -8.85
CA ASN A 186 -14.07 -7.27 -10.03
C ASN A 186 -14.04 -8.68 -10.69
N ALA A 187 -13.98 -9.72 -9.87
CA ALA A 187 -14.06 -11.09 -10.36
C ALA A 187 -15.42 -11.33 -11.07
N PRO A 188 -15.50 -12.30 -11.99
CA PRO A 188 -16.73 -12.63 -12.68
C PRO A 188 -17.88 -12.91 -11.70
N THR A 189 -19.09 -12.46 -12.03
CA THR A 189 -20.25 -12.61 -11.15
C THR A 189 -20.72 -14.06 -10.99
N ASP A 190 -20.31 -14.95 -11.89
CA ASP A 190 -20.55 -16.40 -11.87
C ASP A 190 -19.44 -17.19 -11.14
N GLU A 191 -18.39 -16.51 -10.65
CA GLU A 191 -17.36 -17.18 -9.83
C GLU A 191 -17.98 -17.72 -8.55
N LEU A 192 -17.72 -19.00 -8.28
CA LEU A 192 -18.21 -19.70 -7.10
C LEU A 192 -17.32 -19.45 -5.88
N ILE A 193 -17.96 -19.20 -4.76
CA ILE A 193 -17.30 -19.14 -3.46
C ILE A 193 -16.91 -20.53 -2.99
N ARG A 194 -15.66 -20.68 -2.58
CA ARG A 194 -15.07 -21.91 -2.07
C ARG A 194 -14.81 -21.82 -0.57
N GLN A 195 -14.65 -22.95 0.06
CA GLN A 195 -14.23 -23.02 1.45
C GLN A 195 -12.93 -22.23 1.67
N GLY A 196 -12.92 -21.35 2.67
CA GLY A 196 -11.78 -20.52 3.02
C GLY A 196 -11.63 -19.24 2.18
N ASP A 197 -12.46 -19.01 1.15
CA ASP A 197 -12.51 -17.72 0.47
C ASP A 197 -12.96 -16.62 1.44
N LYS A 198 -12.53 -15.39 1.16
CA LYS A 198 -13.03 -14.17 1.79
C LYS A 198 -13.55 -13.24 0.72
N ILE A 199 -14.55 -12.44 1.03
CA ILE A 199 -15.04 -11.40 0.11
C ILE A 199 -14.55 -10.03 0.54
N VAL A 200 -14.35 -9.16 -0.46
CA VAL A 200 -14.00 -7.76 -0.29
C VAL A 200 -15.25 -6.92 -0.53
N MET A 201 -15.68 -6.23 0.51
CA MET A 201 -16.85 -5.36 0.49
C MET A 201 -16.43 -3.92 0.73
N LEU A 202 -17.06 -2.98 0.04
CA LEU A 202 -16.98 -1.56 0.34
C LEU A 202 -18.28 -1.15 1.03
N ALA A 203 -18.22 -0.69 2.26
CA ALA A 203 -19.37 -0.36 3.06
C ALA A 203 -19.05 0.75 4.06
N ARG A 204 -20.10 1.37 4.61
CA ARG A 204 -19.96 2.43 5.60
C ARG A 204 -19.46 1.92 6.96
N ASP A 205 -19.81 0.70 7.31
CA ASP A 205 -19.39 0.08 8.57
C ASP A 205 -19.36 -1.46 8.45
N TYR A 206 -18.80 -2.08 9.46
CA TYR A 206 -18.59 -3.52 9.53
C TYR A 206 -19.89 -4.34 9.46
N ALA A 207 -21.00 -3.83 10.02
CA ALA A 207 -22.28 -4.53 10.04
C ALA A 207 -22.92 -4.54 8.63
N HIS A 208 -22.81 -3.45 7.89
CA HIS A 208 -23.29 -3.37 6.51
C HIS A 208 -22.47 -4.22 5.52
N ALA A 209 -21.22 -4.54 5.86
CA ALA A 209 -20.36 -5.41 5.08
C ALA A 209 -20.61 -6.91 5.28
N GLU A 210 -21.64 -7.32 6.06
CA GLU A 210 -21.94 -8.72 6.30
C GLU A 210 -22.50 -9.40 5.04
N PRO A 211 -21.87 -10.50 4.54
CA PRO A 211 -22.40 -11.26 3.43
C PRO A 211 -23.67 -11.99 3.86
N GLN A 212 -24.74 -11.78 3.14
CA GLN A 212 -25.99 -12.49 3.39
C GLN A 212 -26.13 -13.66 2.41
N ALA A 213 -26.37 -14.85 2.95
CA ALA A 213 -26.72 -16.00 2.15
C ALA A 213 -28.04 -15.75 1.41
N SER A 214 -28.11 -16.13 0.14
CA SER A 214 -29.34 -16.05 -0.63
C SER A 214 -30.39 -16.97 -0.03
N THR A 215 -31.43 -16.40 0.55
CA THR A 215 -32.66 -17.11 0.86
C THR A 215 -33.68 -16.85 -0.25
N GLU A 216 -33.79 -17.81 -1.15
CA GLU A 216 -34.88 -17.98 -2.11
C GLU A 216 -35.36 -16.72 -2.91
N GLN A 217 -34.91 -16.55 -4.08
CA GLN A 217 -35.59 -16.32 -5.36
C GLN A 217 -34.54 -16.03 -6.44
N PRO A 218 -34.53 -16.75 -7.56
CA PRO A 218 -33.64 -16.38 -8.67
C PRO A 218 -34.11 -15.03 -9.22
N LEU A 219 -33.40 -13.97 -8.81
CA LEU A 219 -33.59 -12.64 -9.37
C LEU A 219 -33.29 -12.70 -10.88
N ARG A 220 -34.16 -12.10 -11.69
CA ARG A 220 -33.98 -12.02 -13.13
C ARG A 220 -32.57 -11.51 -13.46
N PRO A 221 -31.85 -12.17 -14.35
CA PRO A 221 -30.53 -11.69 -14.77
C PRO A 221 -30.70 -10.27 -15.30
N LEU A 222 -29.95 -9.33 -14.72
CA LEU A 222 -29.78 -8.02 -15.31
C LEU A 222 -29.16 -8.22 -16.72
N GLN A 223 -29.94 -7.96 -17.77
CA GLN A 223 -29.42 -7.92 -19.12
C GLN A 223 -28.36 -6.80 -19.15
N ARG A 224 -27.10 -7.19 -18.96
CA ARG A 224 -25.98 -6.30 -19.24
C ARG A 224 -25.99 -6.05 -20.76
N SER A 225 -26.42 -4.86 -21.16
CA SER A 225 -26.00 -4.33 -22.44
C SER A 225 -24.51 -4.06 -22.30
N VAL A 226 -23.69 -4.99 -22.73
CA VAL A 226 -22.25 -4.78 -22.85
C VAL A 226 -22.09 -3.78 -24.00
N ARG A 227 -22.16 -2.48 -23.68
CA ARG A 227 -21.53 -1.48 -24.54
C ARG A 227 -20.05 -1.83 -24.50
N GLN A 228 -19.55 -2.41 -25.58
CA GLN A 228 -18.11 -2.49 -25.79
C GLN A 228 -17.58 -1.06 -25.74
N ALA A 229 -16.97 -0.69 -24.61
CA ALA A 229 -16.24 0.54 -24.55
C ALA A 229 -15.17 0.46 -25.63
N LYS A 230 -15.15 1.43 -26.54
CA LYS A 230 -14.03 1.56 -27.49
C LYS A 230 -12.77 1.61 -26.65
N PRO A 231 -11.73 0.81 -27.01
CA PRO A 231 -10.46 0.91 -26.31
C PRO A 231 -10.02 2.38 -26.37
N VAL A 232 -9.82 2.98 -25.21
CA VAL A 232 -9.18 4.29 -25.12
C VAL A 232 -7.77 4.06 -25.64
N VAL A 233 -7.46 4.52 -26.85
CA VAL A 233 -6.10 4.49 -27.38
C VAL A 233 -5.31 5.41 -26.46
N GLY A 234 -4.50 4.84 -25.60
CA GLY A 234 -3.66 5.55 -24.68
C GLY A 234 -2.71 6.45 -25.46
N GLY A 235 -2.79 7.74 -25.18
CA GLY A 235 -1.95 8.74 -25.84
C GLY A 235 -0.53 8.80 -25.25
N LEU A 236 0.32 9.52 -25.95
CA LEU A 236 1.58 9.98 -25.39
C LEU A 236 1.30 10.97 -24.25
N ARG A 237 1.92 10.77 -23.08
CA ARG A 237 1.87 11.67 -21.93
C ARG A 237 3.27 12.23 -21.65
N ARG A 238 3.38 13.54 -21.60
CA ARG A 238 4.62 14.25 -21.26
C ARG A 238 4.55 14.73 -19.83
N LEU A 239 5.48 14.24 -19.02
CA LEU A 239 5.52 14.48 -17.57
C LEU A 239 6.75 15.28 -17.22
N LEU A 240 6.60 16.28 -16.37
CA LEU A 240 7.68 17.00 -15.74
C LEU A 240 7.79 16.62 -14.28
N ILE A 241 8.95 16.14 -13.86
CA ILE A 241 9.25 15.84 -12.46
C ILE A 241 10.27 16.86 -11.95
N LEU A 242 9.89 17.63 -10.95
CA LEU A 242 10.74 18.60 -10.28
C LEU A 242 11.25 18.01 -8.95
N GLY A 243 12.53 17.74 -8.89
CA GLY A 243 13.19 17.10 -7.76
C GLY A 243 13.46 15.61 -7.96
N TRP A 244 14.21 15.05 -7.01
CA TRP A 244 14.58 13.64 -6.99
C TRP A 244 14.53 13.08 -5.58
N ASN A 245 13.90 11.95 -5.44
CA ASN A 245 13.91 11.15 -4.22
C ASN A 245 13.69 9.68 -4.57
N ARG A 246 13.77 8.79 -3.59
CA ARG A 246 13.64 7.33 -3.76
C ARG A 246 12.31 6.86 -4.38
N ARG A 247 11.26 7.70 -4.36
CA ARG A 247 9.95 7.37 -4.94
C ARG A 247 9.90 7.60 -6.45
N VAL A 248 10.76 8.46 -6.98
CA VAL A 248 10.78 8.77 -8.41
C VAL A 248 11.13 7.55 -9.27
N PRO A 249 12.18 6.76 -8.97
CA PRO A 249 12.43 5.51 -9.69
C PRO A 249 11.26 4.52 -9.62
N ALA A 250 10.63 4.38 -8.45
CA ALA A 250 9.46 3.52 -8.29
C ALA A 250 8.26 4.03 -9.11
N LEU A 251 8.01 5.35 -9.16
CA LEU A 251 6.98 5.95 -10.00
C LEU A 251 7.23 5.67 -11.48
N ILE A 252 8.44 5.88 -11.97
CA ILE A 252 8.81 5.62 -13.37
C ILE A 252 8.58 4.15 -13.72
N HIS A 253 8.90 3.24 -12.81
CA HIS A 253 8.63 1.82 -12.97
C HIS A 253 7.13 1.50 -13.03
N GLU A 254 6.32 2.08 -12.16
CA GLU A 254 4.85 1.92 -12.18
C GLU A 254 4.25 2.45 -13.49
N LEU A 255 4.73 3.59 -14.02
CA LEU A 255 4.29 4.12 -15.31
C LEU A 255 4.59 3.16 -16.46
N ALA A 256 5.70 2.43 -16.42
CA ALA A 256 6.05 1.43 -17.43
C ALA A 256 5.06 0.26 -17.50
N GLY A 257 4.29 0.01 -16.44
CA GLY A 257 3.25 -1.01 -16.38
C GLY A 257 1.97 -0.68 -17.13
N TYR A 258 1.72 0.59 -17.47
CA TYR A 258 0.51 1.00 -18.19
C TYR A 258 0.56 0.65 -19.67
N ALA A 259 -0.19 -0.38 -20.07
CA ALA A 259 -0.16 -0.92 -21.43
C ALA A 259 -0.65 0.07 -22.51
N ASP A 260 -1.61 0.93 -22.13
CA ASP A 260 -2.33 1.82 -23.06
C ASP A 260 -1.65 3.19 -23.23
N TYR A 261 -0.58 3.48 -22.47
CA TYR A 261 0.08 4.78 -22.47
C TYR A 261 1.56 4.67 -22.85
N ARG A 262 2.09 5.76 -23.37
CA ARG A 262 3.53 6.03 -23.49
C ARG A 262 3.85 7.29 -22.72
N PHE A 263 4.98 7.29 -22.03
CA PHE A 263 5.39 8.41 -21.18
C PHE A 263 6.75 8.95 -21.63
N GLU A 264 6.81 10.24 -21.85
CA GLU A 264 8.04 11.03 -21.97
C GLU A 264 8.23 11.77 -20.64
N VAL A 265 9.16 11.33 -19.83
CA VAL A 265 9.41 11.88 -18.50
C VAL A 265 10.63 12.76 -18.55
N HIS A 266 10.49 14.04 -18.21
CA HIS A 266 11.58 14.96 -18.04
C HIS A 266 11.80 15.22 -16.55
N VAL A 267 13.00 14.90 -16.05
CA VAL A 267 13.35 15.05 -14.64
C VAL A 267 14.35 16.18 -14.47
N VAL A 268 14.00 17.19 -13.69
CA VAL A 268 14.87 18.31 -13.31
C VAL A 268 15.22 18.19 -11.84
N ALA A 269 16.49 17.99 -11.52
CA ALA A 269 16.95 17.86 -10.14
C ALA A 269 18.44 18.17 -10.01
N VAL A 270 18.87 18.48 -8.79
CA VAL A 270 20.29 18.75 -8.47
C VAL A 270 21.15 17.47 -8.45
N VAL A 271 20.53 16.31 -8.26
CA VAL A 271 21.20 15.01 -8.26
C VAL A 271 21.73 14.71 -9.66
N GLU A 272 22.93 14.13 -9.76
CA GLU A 272 23.57 13.76 -11.03
C GLU A 272 22.70 12.82 -11.87
N SER A 273 22.69 13.05 -13.19
CA SER A 273 21.92 12.23 -14.13
C SER A 273 22.36 10.77 -14.18
N SER A 274 23.66 10.52 -14.02
CA SER A 274 24.25 9.17 -13.93
C SER A 274 23.71 8.38 -12.75
N GLN A 275 23.65 9.00 -11.57
CA GLN A 275 23.08 8.41 -10.36
C GLN A 275 21.59 8.10 -10.56
N ARG A 276 20.82 9.06 -11.08
CA ARG A 276 19.38 8.89 -11.34
C ARG A 276 19.11 7.73 -12.29
N THR A 277 19.88 7.62 -13.37
CA THR A 277 19.77 6.51 -14.33
C THR A 277 20.07 5.17 -13.66
N THR A 278 21.10 5.12 -12.82
CA THR A 278 21.44 3.90 -12.05
C THR A 278 20.32 3.49 -11.12
N GLU A 279 19.72 4.45 -10.40
CA GLU A 279 18.61 4.18 -9.48
C GLU A 279 17.35 3.69 -10.20
N ILE A 280 17.02 4.25 -11.39
CA ILE A 280 15.90 3.76 -12.22
C ILE A 280 16.17 2.32 -12.66
N ASN A 281 17.34 2.05 -13.21
CA ASN A 281 17.70 0.72 -13.73
C ASN A 281 17.75 -0.36 -12.62
N ALA A 282 17.94 0.04 -11.36
CA ALA A 282 17.88 -0.87 -10.22
C ALA A 282 16.48 -1.44 -9.96
N TYR A 283 15.42 -0.83 -10.47
CA TYR A 283 14.05 -1.37 -10.39
C TYR A 283 13.76 -2.37 -11.50
N SER A 284 14.04 -2.02 -12.74
CA SER A 284 13.98 -2.87 -13.93
C SER A 284 14.50 -2.08 -15.14
N GLU A 285 14.82 -2.77 -16.22
CA GLU A 285 15.02 -2.08 -17.50
C GLU A 285 13.74 -1.35 -17.91
N LEU A 286 13.89 -0.09 -18.31
CA LEU A 286 12.79 0.70 -18.82
C LEU A 286 12.23 0.03 -20.08
N THR A 287 10.93 -0.18 -20.11
CA THR A 287 10.26 -0.65 -21.33
C THR A 287 10.29 0.44 -22.39
N ALA A 288 10.10 0.08 -23.65
CA ALA A 288 9.97 1.05 -24.76
C ALA A 288 8.80 2.05 -24.60
N ARG A 289 8.04 1.94 -23.51
CA ARG A 289 6.89 2.81 -23.22
C ARG A 289 7.25 4.04 -22.39
N VAL A 290 8.39 4.05 -21.71
CA VAL A 290 8.84 5.17 -20.88
C VAL A 290 10.20 5.62 -21.34
N SER A 291 10.32 6.86 -21.77
CA SER A 291 11.60 7.51 -22.02
C SER A 291 11.87 8.57 -20.96
N CYS A 292 13.10 8.64 -20.48
CA CYS A 292 13.50 9.60 -19.45
C CYS A 292 14.55 10.56 -20.02
N GLN A 293 14.30 11.86 -19.86
CA GLN A 293 15.26 12.91 -20.09
C GLN A 293 15.66 13.52 -18.74
N HIS A 294 16.92 13.88 -18.59
CA HIS A 294 17.47 14.40 -17.35
C HIS A 294 18.10 15.76 -17.55
N THR A 295 17.67 16.75 -16.78
CA THR A 295 18.35 18.03 -16.63
C THR A 295 18.89 18.13 -15.21
N GLN A 296 20.20 18.39 -15.08
CA GLN A 296 20.80 18.63 -13.78
C GLN A 296 20.76 20.13 -13.48
N ALA A 297 19.79 20.53 -12.67
CA ALA A 297 19.63 21.92 -12.28
C ALA A 297 18.86 22.01 -10.95
N ASP A 298 19.02 23.14 -10.28
CA ASP A 298 18.18 23.47 -9.14
C ASP A 298 16.85 24.06 -9.64
N TYR A 299 15.78 23.27 -9.54
CA TYR A 299 14.45 23.67 -9.97
C TYR A 299 13.82 24.78 -9.10
N MET A 300 14.43 25.13 -7.98
CA MET A 300 14.03 26.29 -7.16
C MET A 300 14.54 27.61 -7.76
N VAL A 301 15.43 27.56 -8.73
CA VAL A 301 15.99 28.73 -9.42
C VAL A 301 15.22 28.98 -10.71
N GLU A 302 14.61 30.16 -10.84
CA GLU A 302 13.79 30.54 -12.00
C GLU A 302 14.50 30.35 -13.34
N GLY A 303 15.81 30.64 -13.41
CA GLY A 303 16.61 30.47 -14.63
C GLY A 303 16.63 29.04 -15.16
N ALA A 304 16.67 28.06 -14.27
CA ALA A 304 16.66 26.65 -14.66
C ALA A 304 15.30 26.23 -15.27
N LEU A 305 14.20 26.81 -14.82
CA LEU A 305 12.87 26.54 -15.36
C LEU A 305 12.60 27.29 -16.67
N ARG A 306 13.25 28.42 -16.92
CA ARG A 306 13.10 29.17 -18.18
C ARG A 306 13.53 28.37 -19.40
N GLU A 307 14.49 27.48 -19.28
CA GLU A 307 14.93 26.60 -20.38
C GLU A 307 13.83 25.59 -20.79
N LEU A 308 12.87 25.35 -19.91
CA LEU A 308 11.73 24.46 -20.16
C LEU A 308 10.53 25.21 -20.77
N LEU A 309 10.59 26.55 -20.85
CA LEU A 309 9.54 27.36 -21.44
C LEU A 309 9.43 27.02 -22.94
N GLY A 310 8.23 26.66 -23.36
CA GLY A 310 7.93 26.22 -24.73
C GLY A 310 7.77 24.71 -24.87
N GLN A 311 8.20 23.92 -23.92
CA GLN A 311 7.80 22.50 -23.84
C GLN A 311 6.37 22.39 -23.29
N ARG A 312 5.60 21.47 -23.86
CA ARG A 312 4.24 21.17 -23.36
C ARG A 312 4.29 19.89 -22.56
N PHE A 313 3.85 19.99 -21.32
CA PHE A 313 3.67 18.85 -20.42
C PHE A 313 2.17 18.64 -20.19
N ASP A 314 1.76 17.39 -19.97
CA ASP A 314 0.37 17.01 -19.64
C ASP A 314 0.18 16.97 -18.11
N SER A 315 1.30 16.85 -17.37
CA SER A 315 1.35 16.86 -15.90
C SER A 315 2.77 17.18 -15.43
#